data_2735d4bab2c4d111f1188973c905cc8a
#
_entry.id   2735d4bab2c4d111f1188973c905cc8a
#
_cell.length_a   1.000
_cell.length_b   1.000
_cell.length_c   1.000
_cell.angle_alpha   90.00
_cell.angle_beta   90.00
_cell.angle_gamma   90.00
#
_symmetry.space_group_name_H-M   'P 1'
#
loop_
_entity.id
_entity.type
_entity.pdbx_description
1 polymer ?
#
loop_
_entity_poly.entity_id
_entity_poly.type
_entity_poly.pdbx_seq_one_letter_code
_entity_poly.pdbx_strand_id
1 'polypeptide(L)'
;TLLASSAASDVYKRQPSFIFVGPTGVGKTELAKALAYEMFGSEKSIIRFDMSEYMESNSTAKLIGAPPGYVGYDDAGQLTERVKRNPYSIILLDEIEKAHNDVFNILLQVLDDGRLTDAQGNTVSFENTIIIMTSNAGSNLNTNSIGFGGTSEASKNRMLGALKDLFRPEFLNRIDEIVAFDSLTNEQLLQIVDLMVSDTQKVLNDRNIGLILTDEAKKYVLTKGTDLKYGARPLRRAIQRYVEDELSDICLLYTSDAADEARSV
;
A
#
# COMPACT_ATOMS: atom_id res chain seq x y z
N THR A 1 38.58 -19.61 -4.81
CA THR A 1 37.34 -20.23 -5.37
C THR A 1 36.26 -20.39 -4.30
N LEU A 2 36.60 -20.65 -3.03
CA LEU A 2 35.64 -20.79 -1.92
C LEU A 2 35.03 -19.48 -1.50
N LEU A 3 35.74 -18.35 -1.54
CA LEU A 3 35.22 -17.00 -1.21
C LEU A 3 34.25 -16.47 -2.26
N ALA A 4 34.43 -16.80 -3.54
CA ALA A 4 33.51 -16.44 -4.60
C ALA A 4 32.17 -17.22 -4.54
N SER A 5 32.22 -18.47 -4.06
CA SER A 5 31.02 -19.31 -3.84
C SER A 5 30.19 -18.82 -2.67
N SER A 6 30.82 -18.36 -1.58
CA SER A 6 30.13 -17.77 -0.41
C SER A 6 29.43 -16.47 -0.78
N ALA A 7 30.09 -15.54 -1.47
CA ALA A 7 29.53 -14.28 -1.91
C ALA A 7 28.35 -14.45 -2.89
N ALA A 8 28.44 -15.43 -3.80
CA ALA A 8 27.35 -15.76 -4.71
C ALA A 8 26.16 -16.42 -4.00
N SER A 9 26.40 -17.21 -2.95
CA SER A 9 25.37 -17.81 -2.11
C SER A 9 24.64 -16.77 -1.26
N ASP A 10 25.33 -15.73 -0.80
CA ASP A 10 24.75 -14.66 0.00
C ASP A 10 23.86 -13.70 -0.82
N VAL A 11 24.17 -13.50 -2.10
CA VAL A 11 23.34 -12.72 -3.02
C VAL A 11 21.98 -13.42 -3.29
N TYR A 12 21.93 -14.74 -3.27
CA TYR A 12 20.69 -15.52 -3.49
C TYR A 12 19.78 -15.62 -2.26
N LYS A 13 20.23 -15.20 -1.08
CA LYS A 13 19.46 -15.33 0.18
C LYS A 13 18.77 -14.07 0.65
N ARG A 14 18.93 -12.95 -0.07
CA ARG A 14 18.26 -11.70 0.30
C ARG A 14 16.86 -11.66 -0.28
N GLN A 15 15.87 -11.39 0.59
CA GLN A 15 14.51 -11.07 0.19
C GLN A 15 14.52 -9.74 -0.58
N PRO A 16 13.78 -9.63 -1.70
CA PRO A 16 13.64 -8.36 -2.42
C PRO A 16 13.00 -7.29 -1.55
N SER A 17 13.55 -6.08 -1.60
CA SER A 17 13.14 -4.95 -0.76
C SER A 17 12.96 -3.68 -1.58
N PHE A 18 11.81 -3.01 -1.42
CA PHE A 18 11.43 -1.83 -2.19
C PHE A 18 10.95 -0.71 -1.29
N ILE A 19 11.30 0.54 -1.65
CA ILE A 19 10.63 1.73 -1.10
C ILE A 19 9.80 2.38 -2.21
N PHE A 20 8.49 2.48 -2.01
CA PHE A 20 7.56 3.21 -2.85
C PHE A 20 7.38 4.61 -2.28
N VAL A 21 7.93 5.62 -2.94
CA VAL A 21 7.89 7.01 -2.49
C VAL A 21 7.04 7.87 -3.42
N GLY A 22 6.23 8.76 -2.86
CA GLY A 22 5.41 9.68 -3.65
C GLY A 22 4.17 10.17 -2.91
N PRO A 23 3.36 11.02 -3.55
CA PRO A 23 2.17 11.59 -2.95
C PRO A 23 1.17 10.54 -2.46
N THR A 24 0.26 10.95 -1.58
CA THR A 24 -0.84 10.09 -1.14
C THR A 24 -1.82 9.85 -2.30
N GLY A 25 -2.35 8.62 -2.40
CA GLY A 25 -3.41 8.30 -3.37
C GLY A 25 -2.94 8.09 -4.81
N VAL A 26 -1.64 7.90 -5.06
CA VAL A 26 -1.09 7.63 -6.41
C VAL A 26 -1.03 6.13 -6.76
N GLY A 27 -1.46 5.24 -5.86
CA GLY A 27 -1.53 3.80 -6.13
C GLY A 27 -0.41 2.95 -5.53
N LYS A 28 0.43 3.45 -4.63
CA LYS A 28 1.52 2.69 -3.99
C LYS A 28 1.04 1.36 -3.40
N THR A 29 -0.01 1.39 -2.59
CA THR A 29 -0.61 0.20 -1.96
C THR A 29 -1.30 -0.71 -2.98
N GLU A 30 -1.94 -0.15 -4.02
CA GLU A 30 -2.57 -0.94 -5.07
C GLU A 30 -1.53 -1.68 -5.93
N LEU A 31 -0.38 -1.07 -6.21
CA LEU A 31 0.72 -1.77 -6.88
C LEU A 31 1.23 -2.95 -6.04
N ALA A 32 1.34 -2.79 -4.72
CA ALA A 32 1.72 -3.89 -3.83
C ALA A 32 0.70 -5.05 -3.88
N LYS A 33 -0.61 -4.76 -3.95
CA LYS A 33 -1.65 -5.79 -4.11
C LYS A 33 -1.57 -6.49 -5.46
N ALA A 34 -1.41 -5.74 -6.55
CA ALA A 34 -1.24 -6.30 -7.89
C ALA A 34 0.00 -7.21 -7.93
N LEU A 35 1.11 -6.79 -7.32
CA LEU A 35 2.32 -7.61 -7.23
C LEU A 35 2.08 -8.89 -6.41
N ALA A 36 1.31 -8.83 -5.32
CA ALA A 36 0.97 -10.02 -4.54
C ALA A 36 0.13 -11.02 -5.35
N TYR A 37 -0.79 -10.51 -6.14
CA TYR A 37 -1.60 -11.35 -7.04
C TYR A 37 -0.72 -12.04 -8.09
N GLU A 38 0.15 -11.29 -8.77
CA GLU A 38 1.03 -11.82 -9.81
C GLU A 38 2.06 -12.81 -9.27
N MET A 39 2.65 -12.53 -8.11
CA MET A 39 3.73 -13.35 -7.54
C MET A 39 3.21 -14.57 -6.77
N PHE A 40 2.10 -14.43 -6.05
CA PHE A 40 1.60 -15.43 -5.12
C PHE A 40 0.16 -15.91 -5.42
N GLY A 41 -0.44 -15.43 -6.53
CA GLY A 41 -1.77 -15.85 -6.98
C GLY A 41 -2.94 -15.30 -6.14
N SER A 42 -2.69 -14.41 -5.18
CA SER A 42 -3.73 -13.85 -4.32
C SER A 42 -3.33 -12.49 -3.75
N GLU A 43 -4.24 -11.52 -3.82
CA GLU A 43 -4.10 -10.24 -3.11
C GLU A 43 -4.08 -10.41 -1.57
N LYS A 44 -4.58 -11.54 -1.05
CA LYS A 44 -4.55 -11.85 0.38
C LYS A 44 -3.16 -12.25 0.88
N SER A 45 -2.21 -12.50 -0.02
CA SER A 45 -0.82 -12.79 0.31
C SER A 45 -0.04 -11.52 0.70
N ILE A 46 -0.72 -10.54 1.31
CA ILE A 46 -0.11 -9.34 1.88
C ILE A 46 -0.26 -9.34 3.40
N ILE A 47 0.87 -9.17 4.08
CA ILE A 47 0.95 -8.91 5.51
C ILE A 47 1.17 -7.39 5.66
N ARG A 48 0.12 -6.65 5.99
CA ARG A 48 0.19 -5.20 6.12
C ARG A 48 0.37 -4.75 7.56
N PHE A 49 1.25 -3.76 7.74
CA PHE A 49 1.47 -3.02 8.97
C PHE A 49 1.41 -1.52 8.66
N ASP A 50 0.64 -0.79 9.45
CA ASP A 50 0.63 0.67 9.44
C ASP A 50 1.66 1.16 10.46
N MET A 51 2.72 1.81 10.01
CA MET A 51 3.81 2.23 10.87
C MET A 51 3.43 3.38 11.80
N SER A 52 2.29 4.03 11.59
CA SER A 52 1.74 4.98 12.57
C SER A 52 1.35 4.33 13.91
N GLU A 53 1.11 3.02 13.94
CA GLU A 53 0.87 2.25 15.17
C GLU A 53 2.17 1.90 15.91
N TYR A 54 3.34 2.15 15.30
CA TYR A 54 4.67 1.79 15.78
C TYR A 54 5.58 3.01 15.99
N MET A 55 5.00 4.12 16.42
CA MET A 55 5.72 5.38 16.68
C MET A 55 6.47 5.40 18.02
N GLU A 56 6.08 4.54 18.96
CA GLU A 56 6.67 4.49 20.31
C GLU A 56 7.71 3.37 20.42
N SER A 57 8.71 3.53 21.29
CA SER A 57 9.78 2.55 21.49
C SER A 57 9.29 1.17 21.96
N ASN A 58 8.23 1.14 22.77
CA ASN A 58 7.60 -0.10 23.21
C ASN A 58 6.85 -0.85 22.09
N SER A 59 6.62 -0.19 20.97
CA SER A 59 5.91 -0.79 19.82
C SER A 59 6.70 -1.91 19.15
N THR A 60 8.02 -1.97 19.32
CA THR A 60 8.85 -3.07 18.81
C THR A 60 8.46 -4.41 19.42
N ALA A 61 8.05 -4.43 20.70
CA ALA A 61 7.52 -5.62 21.34
C ALA A 61 6.28 -6.19 20.65
N LYS A 62 5.48 -5.36 19.99
CA LYS A 62 4.34 -5.83 19.19
C LYS A 62 4.79 -6.58 17.94
N LEU A 63 5.94 -6.21 17.34
CA LEU A 63 6.44 -6.84 16.11
C LEU A 63 7.14 -8.18 16.38
N ILE A 64 7.98 -8.25 17.42
CA ILE A 64 8.84 -9.40 17.70
C ILE A 64 8.49 -10.16 19.00
N GLY A 65 7.49 -9.69 19.75
CA GLY A 65 7.14 -10.21 21.08
C GLY A 65 7.80 -9.43 22.20
N ALA A 66 7.23 -9.52 23.41
CA ALA A 66 7.79 -8.91 24.61
C ALA A 66 8.89 -9.79 25.22
N PRO A 67 9.95 -9.19 25.80
CA PRO A 67 10.98 -9.95 26.50
C PRO A 67 10.42 -10.67 27.75
N PRO A 68 11.09 -11.73 28.25
CA PRO A 68 10.70 -12.43 29.47
C PRO A 68 10.54 -11.46 30.65
N GLY A 69 9.42 -11.60 31.38
CA GLY A 69 9.11 -10.78 32.57
C GLY A 69 8.32 -9.49 32.27
N TYR A 70 8.00 -9.18 31.00
CA TYR A 70 7.14 -8.06 30.64
C TYR A 70 5.71 -8.54 30.35
N VAL A 71 4.74 -7.63 30.53
CA VAL A 71 3.33 -7.88 30.19
C VAL A 71 3.23 -8.15 28.68
N GLY A 72 2.55 -9.24 28.30
CA GLY A 72 2.44 -9.68 26.90
C GLY A 72 3.56 -10.62 26.43
N TYR A 73 4.38 -11.19 27.34
CA TYR A 73 5.40 -12.20 26.97
C TYR A 73 4.82 -13.43 26.26
N ASP A 74 3.61 -13.83 26.63
CA ASP A 74 2.91 -14.96 25.98
C ASP A 74 2.36 -14.62 24.60
N ASP A 75 2.31 -13.33 24.25
CA ASP A 75 1.88 -12.87 22.94
C ASP A 75 3.04 -12.97 21.93
N ALA A 76 2.88 -13.80 20.92
CA ALA A 76 3.86 -13.91 19.84
C ALA A 76 3.98 -12.58 19.08
N GLY A 77 5.17 -12.27 18.56
CA GLY A 77 5.39 -11.08 17.75
C GLY A 77 4.53 -11.09 16.47
N GLN A 78 3.81 -10.00 16.23
CA GLN A 78 2.87 -9.94 15.09
C GLN A 78 3.55 -10.15 13.74
N LEU A 79 4.78 -9.65 13.56
CA LEU A 79 5.52 -9.80 12.31
C LEU A 79 5.99 -11.24 12.16
N THR A 80 6.67 -11.78 13.16
CA THR A 80 7.26 -13.11 13.11
C THR A 80 6.20 -14.18 12.99
N GLU A 81 5.08 -14.07 13.71
CA GLU A 81 3.99 -15.03 13.64
C GLU A 81 3.26 -15.01 12.29
N ARG A 82 2.96 -13.82 11.75
CA ARG A 82 2.29 -13.70 10.45
C ARG A 82 3.15 -14.25 9.32
N VAL A 83 4.47 -13.99 9.33
CA VAL A 83 5.40 -14.52 8.33
C VAL A 83 5.56 -16.04 8.49
N LYS A 84 5.63 -16.55 9.71
CA LYS A 84 5.68 -18.00 9.97
C LYS A 84 4.45 -18.74 9.43
N ARG A 85 3.25 -18.12 9.52
CA ARG A 85 2.01 -18.67 8.98
C ARG A 85 1.91 -18.54 7.46
N ASN A 86 2.44 -17.45 6.89
CA ASN A 86 2.37 -17.12 5.47
C ASN A 86 3.77 -16.76 4.94
N PRO A 87 4.65 -17.76 4.74
CA PRO A 87 6.03 -17.50 4.34
C PRO A 87 6.18 -16.95 2.90
N TYR A 88 5.20 -17.20 2.03
CA TYR A 88 5.14 -16.67 0.67
C TYR A 88 4.18 -15.48 0.64
N SER A 89 4.70 -14.30 0.96
CA SER A 89 3.87 -13.10 1.10
C SER A 89 4.65 -11.82 0.83
N ILE A 90 3.90 -10.75 0.58
CA ILE A 90 4.43 -9.38 0.60
C ILE A 90 4.24 -8.81 2.00
N ILE A 91 5.32 -8.32 2.60
CA ILE A 91 5.28 -7.54 3.83
C ILE A 91 5.20 -6.07 3.43
N LEU A 92 4.04 -5.47 3.63
CA LEU A 92 3.78 -4.08 3.32
C LEU A 92 3.85 -3.24 4.60
N LEU A 93 4.87 -2.38 4.70
CA LEU A 93 5.07 -1.43 5.78
C LEU A 93 4.61 -0.05 5.28
N ASP A 94 3.40 0.35 5.67
CA ASP A 94 2.80 1.60 5.20
C ASP A 94 3.26 2.77 6.07
N GLU A 95 3.58 3.91 5.45
CA GLU A 95 4.05 5.14 6.11
C GLU A 95 5.30 4.92 6.98
N ILE A 96 6.32 4.29 6.40
CA ILE A 96 7.55 3.86 7.10
C ILE A 96 8.27 5.02 7.82
N GLU A 97 8.14 6.26 7.35
CA GLU A 97 8.71 7.45 7.99
C GLU A 97 8.15 7.75 9.39
N LYS A 98 7.02 7.13 9.77
CA LYS A 98 6.41 7.29 11.10
C LYS A 98 6.93 6.31 12.12
N ALA A 99 7.61 5.25 11.69
CA ALA A 99 8.10 4.21 12.57
C ALA A 99 9.15 4.73 13.55
N HIS A 100 9.14 4.21 14.79
CA HIS A 100 10.20 4.47 15.76
C HIS A 100 11.54 3.92 15.28
N ASN A 101 12.64 4.52 15.71
CA ASN A 101 14.00 4.13 15.30
C ASN A 101 14.32 2.65 15.56
N ASP A 102 13.77 2.06 16.61
CA ASP A 102 14.00 0.65 16.95
C ASP A 102 13.37 -0.31 15.94
N VAL A 103 12.30 0.11 15.23
CA VAL A 103 11.71 -0.66 14.12
C VAL A 103 12.72 -0.80 12.97
N PHE A 104 13.48 0.27 12.67
CA PHE A 104 14.53 0.21 11.64
C PHE A 104 15.64 -0.76 12.00
N ASN A 105 15.99 -0.91 13.28
CA ASN A 105 16.99 -1.88 13.72
C ASN A 105 16.51 -3.33 13.48
N ILE A 106 15.21 -3.60 13.69
CA ILE A 106 14.60 -4.91 13.36
C ILE A 106 14.62 -5.13 11.85
N LEU A 107 14.24 -4.12 11.05
CA LEU A 107 14.23 -4.22 9.61
C LEU A 107 15.63 -4.42 9.03
N LEU A 108 16.66 -3.76 9.59
CA LEU A 108 18.04 -3.98 9.19
C LEU A 108 18.46 -5.44 9.39
N GLN A 109 18.09 -6.07 10.52
CA GLN A 109 18.37 -7.49 10.73
C GLN A 109 17.69 -8.37 9.66
N VAL A 110 16.41 -8.07 9.34
CA VAL A 110 15.71 -8.80 8.29
C VAL A 110 16.38 -8.60 6.95
N LEU A 111 16.69 -7.34 6.56
CA LEU A 111 17.29 -7.00 5.27
C LEU A 111 18.69 -7.59 5.09
N ASP A 112 19.46 -7.75 6.17
CA ASP A 112 20.82 -8.30 6.12
C ASP A 112 20.84 -9.83 6.11
N ASP A 113 20.15 -10.43 7.08
CA ASP A 113 20.24 -11.85 7.38
C ASP A 113 19.14 -12.69 6.71
N GLY A 114 18.08 -12.05 6.15
CA GLY A 114 16.91 -12.75 5.61
C GLY A 114 16.09 -13.49 6.68
N ARG A 115 16.33 -13.19 7.96
CA ARG A 115 15.70 -13.85 9.11
C ARG A 115 15.58 -12.91 10.29
N LEU A 116 14.66 -13.22 11.18
CA LEU A 116 14.44 -12.45 12.40
C LEU A 116 14.23 -13.41 13.57
N THR A 117 14.89 -13.14 14.68
CA THR A 117 14.70 -13.88 15.93
C THR A 117 13.72 -13.12 16.82
N ASP A 118 12.63 -13.80 17.23
CA ASP A 118 11.65 -13.23 18.14
C ASP A 118 12.18 -13.16 19.59
N ALA A 119 11.40 -12.51 20.46
CA ALA A 119 11.76 -12.39 21.87
C ALA A 119 11.76 -13.73 22.64
N GLN A 120 11.17 -14.78 22.08
CA GLN A 120 11.15 -16.13 22.63
C GLN A 120 12.33 -16.99 22.14
N GLY A 121 13.19 -16.44 21.26
CA GLY A 121 14.34 -17.14 20.69
C GLY A 121 14.05 -17.94 19.42
N ASN A 122 12.84 -17.87 18.87
CA ASN A 122 12.51 -18.54 17.60
C ASN A 122 13.00 -17.71 16.43
N THR A 123 13.70 -18.34 15.50
CA THR A 123 14.15 -17.70 14.27
C THR A 123 13.16 -17.97 13.13
N VAL A 124 12.69 -16.91 12.49
CA VAL A 124 11.76 -16.95 11.35
C VAL A 124 12.50 -16.51 10.09
N SER A 125 12.42 -17.28 9.02
CA SER A 125 12.99 -16.95 7.70
C SER A 125 12.06 -16.02 6.93
N PHE A 126 12.65 -15.03 6.25
CA PHE A 126 12.00 -14.06 5.37
C PHE A 126 12.41 -14.26 3.91
N GLU A 127 13.21 -15.29 3.58
CA GLU A 127 13.80 -15.50 2.25
C GLU A 127 12.76 -15.61 1.12
N ASN A 128 11.55 -16.03 1.44
CA ASN A 128 10.44 -16.16 0.48
C ASN A 128 9.46 -14.99 0.52
N THR A 129 9.77 -13.92 1.25
CA THR A 129 8.94 -12.73 1.33
C THR A 129 9.49 -11.61 0.46
N ILE A 130 8.64 -10.68 0.07
CA ILE A 130 9.02 -9.41 -0.55
C ILE A 130 8.68 -8.30 0.43
N ILE A 131 9.64 -7.42 0.72
CA ILE A 131 9.42 -6.28 1.62
C ILE A 131 9.14 -5.04 0.80
N ILE A 132 7.98 -4.44 1.01
CA ILE A 132 7.58 -3.18 0.39
C ILE A 132 7.30 -2.16 1.49
N MET A 133 7.99 -1.05 1.45
CA MET A 133 7.78 0.08 2.34
C MET A 133 7.17 1.23 1.55
N THR A 134 6.14 1.89 2.07
CA THR A 134 5.60 3.09 1.44
C THR A 134 6.00 4.33 2.23
N SER A 135 6.26 5.42 1.52
CA SER A 135 6.55 6.72 2.13
C SER A 135 5.89 7.85 1.36
N ASN A 136 5.48 8.88 2.09
CA ASN A 136 4.97 10.13 1.54
C ASN A 136 6.06 11.24 1.55
N ALA A 137 7.32 10.87 1.75
CA ALA A 137 8.45 11.79 1.78
C ALA A 137 8.52 12.66 0.51
N GLY A 138 8.80 13.95 0.67
CA GLY A 138 8.93 14.89 -0.44
C GLY A 138 7.63 15.34 -1.10
N SER A 139 6.46 14.79 -0.70
CA SER A 139 5.17 15.17 -1.28
C SER A 139 4.66 16.55 -0.82
N ASN A 140 5.11 17.03 0.35
CA ASN A 140 4.68 18.29 0.95
C ASN A 140 5.57 19.49 0.58
N LEU A 141 6.59 19.28 -0.24
CA LEU A 141 7.44 20.37 -0.69
C LEU A 141 6.67 21.22 -1.70
N ASN A 142 6.12 22.31 -1.18
CA ASN A 142 5.26 23.27 -1.84
C ASN A 142 5.63 23.49 -3.32
N THR A 143 4.63 23.38 -4.18
CA THR A 143 4.57 23.81 -5.57
C THR A 143 4.78 25.32 -5.79
N ASN A 144 5.44 26.04 -4.87
CA ASN A 144 5.70 27.47 -4.98
C ASN A 144 6.94 27.83 -5.83
N SER A 145 7.54 26.88 -6.54
CA SER A 145 8.40 27.29 -7.65
C SER A 145 7.53 27.37 -8.92
N ILE A 146 6.95 28.54 -9.13
CA ILE A 146 6.46 29.02 -10.43
C ILE A 146 7.66 29.00 -11.38
N GLY A 147 7.87 27.84 -12.02
CA GLY A 147 8.88 27.63 -13.04
C GLY A 147 8.34 26.58 -14.00
N PHE A 148 7.98 27.01 -15.19
CA PHE A 148 7.62 26.18 -16.34
C PHE A 148 8.66 25.04 -16.48
N GLY A 149 8.22 23.77 -16.41
CA GLY A 149 9.02 22.62 -16.81
C GLY A 149 9.75 21.87 -15.69
N GLY A 150 9.08 21.58 -14.56
CA GLY A 150 9.58 20.56 -13.63
C GLY A 150 9.51 19.18 -14.30
N THR A 151 10.61 18.72 -14.88
CA THR A 151 10.73 17.36 -15.44
C THR A 151 10.52 16.33 -14.34
N SER A 152 9.95 15.16 -14.66
CA SER A 152 9.77 14.00 -13.77
C SER A 152 11.07 13.69 -12.98
N GLU A 153 12.24 13.91 -13.58
CA GLU A 153 13.54 13.76 -12.93
C GLU A 153 13.76 14.73 -11.75
N ALA A 154 13.33 15.99 -11.84
CA ALA A 154 13.48 16.95 -10.74
C ALA A 154 12.57 16.58 -9.55
N SER A 155 11.39 16.01 -9.81
CA SER A 155 10.50 15.45 -8.78
C SER A 155 11.14 14.24 -8.11
N LYS A 156 11.64 13.30 -8.88
CA LYS A 156 12.36 12.11 -8.41
C LYS A 156 13.57 12.47 -7.53
N ASN A 157 14.40 13.40 -7.98
CA ASN A 157 15.57 13.83 -7.22
C ASN A 157 15.20 14.50 -5.89
N ARG A 158 14.10 15.26 -5.83
CA ARG A 158 13.57 15.83 -4.59
C ARG A 158 13.07 14.76 -3.62
N MET A 159 12.34 13.76 -4.10
CA MET A 159 11.88 12.64 -3.29
C MET A 159 13.06 11.84 -2.72
N LEU A 160 14.07 11.57 -3.55
CA LEU A 160 15.30 10.89 -3.12
C LEU A 160 16.09 11.72 -2.09
N GLY A 161 16.12 13.05 -2.23
CA GLY A 161 16.70 13.96 -1.23
C GLY A 161 15.97 13.85 0.10
N ALA A 162 14.63 13.95 0.08
CA ALA A 162 13.80 13.84 1.28
C ALA A 162 13.96 12.49 1.99
N LEU A 163 14.14 11.39 1.25
CA LEU A 163 14.42 10.08 1.84
C LEU A 163 15.77 10.05 2.56
N LYS A 164 16.82 10.68 2.00
CA LYS A 164 18.13 10.77 2.62
C LYS A 164 18.14 11.60 3.91
N ASP A 165 17.24 12.58 4.02
CA ASP A 165 17.07 13.38 5.23
C ASP A 165 16.31 12.64 6.34
N LEU A 166 15.42 11.69 5.95
CA LEU A 166 14.58 10.94 6.88
C LEU A 166 15.21 9.64 7.37
N PHE A 167 15.96 8.97 6.50
CA PHE A 167 16.50 7.63 6.78
C PHE A 167 18.02 7.62 6.85
N ARG A 168 18.55 6.81 7.76
CA ARG A 168 19.99 6.61 7.86
C ARG A 168 20.55 6.00 6.56
N PRO A 169 21.74 6.43 6.11
CA PRO A 169 22.37 5.90 4.89
C PRO A 169 22.52 4.38 4.91
N GLU A 170 22.83 3.80 6.08
CA GLU A 170 22.95 2.35 6.24
C GLU A 170 21.66 1.60 5.90
N PHE A 171 20.49 2.17 6.22
CA PHE A 171 19.20 1.58 5.89
C PHE A 171 18.90 1.68 4.39
N LEU A 172 19.10 2.86 3.80
CA LEU A 172 18.85 3.06 2.36
C LEU A 172 19.76 2.18 1.47
N ASN A 173 21.00 1.92 1.91
CA ASN A 173 21.93 1.07 1.20
C ASN A 173 21.58 -0.42 1.22
N ARG A 174 20.60 -0.83 2.05
CA ARG A 174 20.10 -2.22 2.13
C ARG A 174 18.86 -2.44 1.27
N ILE A 175 18.26 -1.36 0.79
CA ILE A 175 17.09 -1.42 -0.08
C ILE A 175 17.55 -1.67 -1.51
N ASP A 176 16.94 -2.65 -2.18
CA ASP A 176 17.31 -3.03 -3.54
C ASP A 176 16.87 -1.96 -4.54
N GLU A 177 15.67 -1.38 -4.37
CA GLU A 177 15.17 -0.37 -5.28
C GLU A 177 14.24 0.66 -4.63
N ILE A 178 14.35 1.91 -5.08
CA ILE A 178 13.48 3.01 -4.70
C ILE A 178 12.64 3.41 -5.92
N VAL A 179 11.33 3.17 -5.83
CA VAL A 179 10.35 3.46 -6.88
C VAL A 179 9.65 4.76 -6.57
N ALA A 180 9.88 5.78 -7.39
CA ALA A 180 9.22 7.07 -7.26
C ALA A 180 7.89 7.08 -8.03
N PHE A 181 6.82 7.52 -7.36
CA PHE A 181 5.48 7.69 -7.92
C PHE A 181 5.22 9.17 -8.14
N ASP A 182 4.93 9.54 -9.35
CA ASP A 182 4.50 10.89 -9.71
C ASP A 182 3.02 11.12 -9.36
N SER A 183 2.61 12.38 -9.31
CA SER A 183 1.20 12.75 -9.20
C SER A 183 0.42 12.27 -10.41
N LEU A 184 -0.80 11.82 -10.20
CA LEU A 184 -1.66 11.33 -11.29
C LEU A 184 -2.13 12.49 -12.19
N THR A 185 -2.11 12.26 -13.50
CA THR A 185 -2.70 13.18 -14.49
C THR A 185 -4.22 13.03 -14.52
N ASN A 186 -4.93 14.03 -15.08
CA ASN A 186 -6.38 13.96 -15.25
C ASN A 186 -6.80 12.76 -16.12
N GLU A 187 -6.00 12.41 -17.12
CA GLU A 187 -6.25 11.25 -17.98
C GLU A 187 -6.16 9.94 -17.20
N GLN A 188 -5.13 9.81 -16.36
CA GLN A 188 -4.97 8.64 -15.48
C GLN A 188 -6.09 8.56 -14.44
N LEU A 189 -6.53 9.70 -13.90
CA LEU A 189 -7.64 9.74 -12.95
C LEU A 189 -8.96 9.32 -13.62
N LEU A 190 -9.21 9.68 -14.90
CA LEU A 190 -10.37 9.19 -15.66
C LEU A 190 -10.31 7.66 -15.87
N GLN A 191 -9.13 7.12 -16.20
CA GLN A 191 -8.96 5.66 -16.31
C GLN A 191 -9.24 4.95 -14.98
N ILE A 192 -8.86 5.56 -13.85
CA ILE A 192 -9.17 5.02 -12.52
C ILE A 192 -10.68 5.05 -12.25
N VAL A 193 -11.39 6.11 -12.67
CA VAL A 193 -12.86 6.15 -12.61
C VAL A 193 -13.45 4.99 -13.42
N ASP A 194 -12.96 4.72 -14.63
CA ASP A 194 -13.44 3.61 -15.45
C ASP A 194 -13.23 2.25 -14.78
N LEU A 195 -12.08 2.03 -14.17
CA LEU A 195 -11.80 0.80 -13.41
C LEU A 195 -12.75 0.63 -12.23
N MET A 196 -12.98 1.70 -11.44
CA MET A 196 -13.88 1.67 -10.29
C MET A 196 -15.33 1.41 -10.72
N VAL A 197 -15.78 2.02 -11.82
CA VAL A 197 -17.11 1.79 -12.39
C VAL A 197 -17.24 0.34 -12.88
N SER A 198 -16.20 -0.21 -13.51
CA SER A 198 -16.16 -1.61 -13.91
C SER A 198 -16.31 -2.57 -12.73
N ASP A 199 -15.70 -2.24 -11.58
CA ASP A 199 -15.85 -3.05 -10.37
C ASP A 199 -17.27 -2.98 -9.80
N THR A 200 -17.89 -1.79 -9.81
CA THR A 200 -19.31 -1.64 -9.46
C THR A 200 -20.22 -2.41 -10.44
N GLN A 201 -19.90 -2.37 -11.75
CA GLN A 201 -20.66 -3.13 -12.77
C GLN A 201 -20.61 -4.63 -12.53
N LYS A 202 -19.47 -5.19 -12.07
CA LYS A 202 -19.39 -6.63 -11.73
C LYS A 202 -20.42 -7.04 -10.67
N VAL A 203 -20.59 -6.20 -9.65
CA VAL A 203 -21.59 -6.43 -8.58
C VAL A 203 -23.02 -6.30 -9.11
N LEU A 204 -23.25 -5.37 -10.03
CA LEU A 204 -24.59 -5.14 -10.65
C LEU A 204 -24.98 -6.25 -11.64
N ASN A 205 -23.99 -6.91 -12.27
CA ASN A 205 -24.24 -8.02 -13.20
C ASN A 205 -25.00 -9.18 -12.53
N ASP A 206 -24.75 -9.44 -11.25
CA ASP A 206 -25.48 -10.46 -10.49
C ASP A 206 -26.98 -10.14 -10.37
N ARG A 207 -27.36 -8.89 -10.60
CA ARG A 207 -28.75 -8.40 -10.59
C ARG A 207 -29.29 -8.06 -11.98
N ASN A 208 -28.56 -8.39 -13.06
CA ASN A 208 -28.89 -8.05 -14.45
C ASN A 208 -29.05 -6.56 -14.70
N ILE A 209 -28.32 -5.70 -13.98
CA ILE A 209 -28.34 -4.26 -14.13
C ILE A 209 -27.09 -3.83 -14.89
N GLY A 210 -27.26 -3.09 -15.98
CA GLY A 210 -26.17 -2.46 -16.73
C GLY A 210 -25.93 -1.02 -16.26
N LEU A 211 -24.66 -0.65 -16.00
CA LEU A 211 -24.25 0.69 -15.64
C LEU A 211 -23.35 1.27 -16.73
N ILE A 212 -23.75 2.40 -17.32
CA ILE A 212 -22.96 3.14 -18.30
C ILE A 212 -22.83 4.58 -17.82
N LEU A 213 -21.62 5.03 -17.55
CA LEU A 213 -21.32 6.43 -17.28
C LEU A 213 -20.95 7.15 -18.58
N THR A 214 -21.61 8.26 -18.86
CA THR A 214 -21.22 9.17 -19.95
C THR A 214 -19.92 9.90 -19.60
N ASP A 215 -19.23 10.44 -20.61
CA ASP A 215 -17.98 11.18 -20.39
C ASP A 215 -18.20 12.44 -19.54
N GLU A 216 -19.37 13.08 -19.67
CA GLU A 216 -19.76 14.21 -18.80
C GLU A 216 -19.92 13.78 -17.35
N ALA A 217 -20.56 12.63 -17.10
CA ALA A 217 -20.71 12.08 -15.75
C ALA A 217 -19.35 11.72 -15.13
N LYS A 218 -18.44 11.11 -15.89
CA LYS A 218 -17.08 10.82 -15.45
C LYS A 218 -16.32 12.09 -15.08
N LYS A 219 -16.38 13.13 -15.90
CA LYS A 219 -15.78 14.44 -15.63
C LYS A 219 -16.40 15.11 -14.40
N TYR A 220 -17.70 14.97 -14.20
CA TYR A 220 -18.38 15.48 -13.01
C TYR A 220 -17.88 14.78 -11.74
N VAL A 221 -17.84 13.44 -11.73
CA VAL A 221 -17.30 12.64 -10.62
C VAL A 221 -15.85 13.03 -10.34
N LEU A 222 -15.04 13.21 -11.40
CA LEU A 222 -13.67 13.67 -11.27
C LEU A 222 -13.61 15.05 -10.59
N THR A 223 -14.38 16.03 -11.04
CA THR A 223 -14.41 17.38 -10.47
C THR A 223 -14.81 17.38 -8.99
N LYS A 224 -15.75 16.51 -8.59
CA LYS A 224 -16.21 16.39 -7.21
C LYS A 224 -15.28 15.55 -6.33
N GLY A 225 -14.58 14.61 -6.93
CA GLY A 225 -13.70 13.65 -6.25
C GLY A 225 -12.22 13.98 -6.36
N THR A 226 -11.81 15.08 -7.03
CA THR A 226 -10.40 15.42 -7.14
C THR A 226 -10.01 16.46 -6.10
N ASP A 227 -9.11 16.07 -5.22
CA ASP A 227 -8.29 16.98 -4.43
C ASP A 227 -6.83 16.71 -4.79
N LEU A 228 -6.17 17.70 -5.36
CA LEU A 228 -4.77 17.59 -5.80
C LEU A 228 -3.81 17.13 -4.70
N LYS A 229 -4.21 17.28 -3.44
CA LYS A 229 -3.41 16.85 -2.27
C LYS A 229 -3.58 15.36 -1.95
N TYR A 230 -4.71 14.75 -2.32
CA TYR A 230 -5.07 13.40 -1.89
C TYR A 230 -5.18 12.39 -3.04
N GLY A 231 -4.85 12.80 -4.27
CA GLY A 231 -4.82 11.95 -5.46
C GLY A 231 -6.17 11.26 -5.76
N ALA A 232 -6.13 9.96 -6.06
CA ALA A 232 -7.34 9.19 -6.38
C ALA A 232 -8.16 8.73 -5.16
N ARG A 233 -7.68 8.91 -3.92
CA ARG A 233 -8.39 8.44 -2.71
C ARG A 233 -9.79 9.05 -2.56
N PRO A 234 -10.03 10.36 -2.80
CA PRO A 234 -11.36 10.94 -2.75
C PRO A 234 -12.30 10.49 -3.86
N LEU A 235 -11.78 10.03 -5.02
CA LEU A 235 -12.61 9.55 -6.15
C LEU A 235 -13.51 8.38 -5.74
N ARG A 236 -13.03 7.46 -4.92
CA ARG A 236 -13.84 6.34 -4.45
C ARG A 236 -15.08 6.79 -3.69
N ARG A 237 -14.93 7.82 -2.84
CA ARG A 237 -16.05 8.42 -2.12
C ARG A 237 -17.01 9.15 -3.05
N ALA A 238 -16.47 9.81 -4.10
CA ALA A 238 -17.31 10.48 -5.09
C ALA A 238 -18.12 9.47 -5.90
N ILE A 239 -17.52 8.37 -6.33
CA ILE A 239 -18.24 7.29 -7.03
C ILE A 239 -19.29 6.69 -6.12
N GLN A 240 -18.97 6.37 -4.87
CA GLN A 240 -19.93 5.86 -3.92
C GLN A 240 -21.13 6.80 -3.79
N ARG A 241 -20.89 8.07 -3.53
CA ARG A 241 -21.95 9.05 -3.28
C ARG A 241 -22.78 9.41 -4.50
N TYR A 242 -22.14 9.58 -5.68
CA TYR A 242 -22.82 10.11 -6.88
C TYR A 242 -23.23 9.02 -7.88
N VAL A 243 -22.80 7.77 -7.67
CA VAL A 243 -23.13 6.66 -8.55
C VAL A 243 -23.79 5.53 -7.77
N GLU A 244 -23.14 4.99 -6.73
CA GLU A 244 -23.63 3.79 -6.01
C GLU A 244 -24.85 4.10 -5.13
N ASP A 245 -24.84 5.20 -4.39
CA ASP A 245 -25.96 5.61 -3.53
C ASP A 245 -27.21 5.94 -4.38
N GLU A 246 -27.03 6.70 -5.47
CA GLU A 246 -28.13 7.04 -6.41
C GLU A 246 -28.70 5.79 -7.10
N LEU A 247 -27.83 4.83 -7.48
CA LEU A 247 -28.28 3.54 -8.03
C LEU A 247 -29.08 2.74 -6.99
N SER A 248 -28.66 2.75 -5.74
CA SER A 248 -29.34 2.05 -4.68
C SER A 248 -30.74 2.60 -4.46
N ASP A 249 -30.90 3.92 -4.48
CA ASP A 249 -32.20 4.59 -4.33
C ASP A 249 -33.14 4.26 -5.52
N ILE A 250 -32.63 4.30 -6.75
CA ILE A 250 -33.39 3.91 -7.95
C ILE A 250 -33.81 2.44 -7.87
N CYS A 251 -32.92 1.54 -7.48
CA CYS A 251 -33.24 0.12 -7.35
C CYS A 251 -34.30 -0.16 -6.29
N LEU A 252 -34.30 0.59 -5.18
CA LEU A 252 -35.31 0.46 -4.12
C LEU A 252 -36.69 0.97 -4.58
N LEU A 253 -36.75 2.07 -5.32
CA LEU A 253 -37.98 2.60 -5.90
C LEU A 253 -38.61 1.63 -6.91
N TYR A 254 -37.80 1.06 -7.82
CA TYR A 254 -38.29 0.09 -8.80
C TYR A 254 -38.82 -1.20 -8.18
N THR A 255 -38.23 -1.67 -7.08
CA THR A 255 -38.74 -2.86 -6.38
C THR A 255 -40.03 -2.58 -5.60
N SER A 256 -40.27 -1.36 -5.13
CA SER A 256 -41.53 -0.97 -4.48
C SER A 256 -42.67 -0.84 -5.50
N ASP A 257 -42.45 -0.22 -6.65
CA ASP A 257 -43.46 -0.05 -7.69
C ASP A 257 -43.87 -1.42 -8.28
N ALA A 258 -42.90 -2.33 -8.55
CA ALA A 258 -43.20 -3.68 -9.01
C ALA A 258 -43.99 -4.53 -7.97
N ALA A 259 -43.79 -4.27 -6.68
CA ALA A 259 -44.52 -4.93 -5.60
C ALA A 259 -45.96 -4.39 -5.46
N ASP A 260 -46.18 -3.11 -5.74
CA ASP A 260 -47.50 -2.48 -5.71
C ASP A 260 -48.33 -2.84 -6.96
N GLU A 261 -47.73 -2.95 -8.15
CA GLU A 261 -48.40 -3.50 -9.34
C GLU A 261 -48.82 -4.96 -9.15
N ALA A 262 -48.00 -5.78 -8.50
CA ALA A 262 -48.32 -7.20 -8.23
C ALA A 262 -49.43 -7.36 -7.15
N ARG A 263 -49.71 -6.35 -6.36
CA ARG A 263 -50.80 -6.34 -5.37
C ARG A 263 -52.14 -5.79 -5.90
N SER A 264 -52.11 -5.20 -7.07
CA SER A 264 -53.32 -4.61 -7.71
C SER A 264 -53.99 -5.54 -8.73
N VAL A 265 -53.60 -6.81 -8.80
CA VAL A 265 -54.23 -7.93 -9.50
C VAL A 265 -54.72 -8.91 -8.44
#